data_a3c8eac245a6d1fcb848924700127ee9
#
_entry.id   a3c8eac245a6d1fcb848924700127ee9
#
_cell.length_a   1.000
_cell.length_b   1.000
_cell.length_c   1.000
_cell.angle_alpha   90.00
_cell.angle_beta   90.00
_cell.angle_gamma   90.00
#
_symmetry.space_group_name_H-M   'P 1'
#
loop_
_entity.id
_entity.type
_entity.pdbx_description
1 polymer ?
#
loop_
_entity_poly.entity_id
_entity_poly.type
_entity_poly.pdbx_seq_one_letter_code
_entity_poly.pdbx_strand_id
1 'polypeptide(L)'
;MGERNSLNQITDDSRINIDENEYERIRRDFRYYRNIYPVKHYVDVNGVRRKRDYNTINLTKRASQRIASIVFNEQCEIDFEDKTVNDFLNQVLEDNDFKNQFEMNLEKGVVAGGFAMRPYVDNDQIKIAWVRADQFYPLRSNTNSISEAAIASRTTQVENNQTAYYTLLEFHQWNNGNYVITNELYRSTQPDIIGMQVNLSELYPDIEPQVIVNGDGMIRPLFSYFRMPGANNISLESPLGIGIVDNSKSTLDNLNLTHDSFMWEIRNGKRTVAVPESMLRFDTRNHKPMFDTDTDVYLKMQSQNDDIDIKDLTNDIRVQQFTDSMNAWLREFEGNIGVAEGTFSYNPSSGIQTATEVVSENSTTYQTRSSILTNVTACIKQLCQSILEIASVPEFFSDSKARFSIGDTSLKDLSDIGINIHYDDGVFVDKDKQMDEDLKNVVAGVLSKVTFLQRNYGMSKTGALQELQNIQSEAPDPETPSGAETTLFGGGEGD
;
A
#
# COMPACT_ATOMS: atom_id res chain seq x y z
N MET A 1 21.16 -26.43 32.03
CA MET A 1 20.51 -26.41 30.71
C MET A 1 19.12 -25.87 30.97
N GLY A 2 18.86 -24.62 30.67
CA GLY A 2 17.51 -24.07 30.76
C GLY A 2 16.58 -24.81 29.80
N GLU A 3 15.33 -24.99 30.19
CA GLU A 3 14.32 -25.54 29.30
C GLU A 3 14.28 -24.67 28.04
N ARG A 4 14.56 -25.26 26.88
CA ARG A 4 14.46 -24.57 25.60
C ARG A 4 13.00 -24.39 25.32
N ASN A 5 12.53 -23.13 25.20
CA ASN A 5 11.17 -22.84 24.84
C ASN A 5 10.88 -23.38 23.43
N SER A 6 9.70 -23.96 23.25
CA SER A 6 9.19 -24.38 21.96
C SER A 6 7.86 -23.71 21.70
N LEU A 7 7.71 -23.10 20.53
CA LEU A 7 6.50 -22.41 20.12
C LEU A 7 5.93 -23.08 18.86
N ASN A 8 4.63 -23.33 18.83
CA ASN A 8 3.95 -23.70 17.58
C ASN A 8 3.67 -22.45 16.77
N GLN A 9 3.13 -21.42 17.42
CA GLN A 9 2.87 -20.10 16.83
C GLN A 9 3.54 -19.01 17.67
N ILE A 10 3.73 -17.83 17.10
CA ILE A 10 4.36 -16.70 17.81
C ILE A 10 3.47 -16.25 18.98
N THR A 11 2.17 -16.32 18.81
CA THR A 11 1.16 -15.99 19.84
C THR A 11 1.11 -16.95 21.02
N ASP A 12 1.83 -18.10 20.96
CA ASP A 12 2.01 -18.98 22.11
C ASP A 12 3.00 -18.41 23.14
N ASP A 13 3.76 -17.37 22.80
CA ASP A 13 4.64 -16.69 23.74
C ASP A 13 3.83 -15.92 24.79
N SER A 14 4.09 -16.19 26.06
CA SER A 14 3.32 -15.61 27.18
C SER A 14 3.37 -14.08 27.29
N ARG A 15 4.32 -13.43 26.60
CA ARG A 15 4.44 -11.97 26.53
C ARG A 15 3.47 -11.35 25.53
N ILE A 16 2.92 -12.16 24.58
CA ILE A 16 2.05 -11.71 23.51
C ILE A 16 0.59 -11.95 23.94
N ASN A 17 -0.17 -10.89 24.13
CA ASN A 17 -1.55 -10.95 24.61
C ASN A 17 -2.59 -10.66 23.50
N ILE A 18 -2.20 -10.74 22.24
CA ILE A 18 -3.11 -10.54 21.09
C ILE A 18 -3.68 -11.90 20.66
N ASP A 19 -4.99 -11.93 20.41
CA ASP A 19 -5.68 -13.13 19.94
C ASP A 19 -5.13 -13.59 18.58
N GLU A 20 -4.85 -14.89 18.44
CA GLU A 20 -4.41 -15.51 17.18
C GLU A 20 -5.39 -15.26 16.04
N ASN A 21 -6.68 -15.11 16.31
CA ASN A 21 -7.71 -14.78 15.31
C ASN A 21 -7.40 -13.49 14.55
N GLU A 22 -6.71 -12.50 15.19
CA GLU A 22 -6.27 -11.28 14.52
C GLU A 22 -5.21 -11.60 13.44
N TYR A 23 -4.28 -12.51 13.74
CA TYR A 23 -3.26 -12.91 12.76
C TYR A 23 -3.78 -13.85 11.69
N GLU A 24 -4.77 -14.70 12.01
CA GLU A 24 -5.50 -15.47 10.99
C GLU A 24 -6.24 -14.56 10.02
N ARG A 25 -6.86 -13.48 10.53
CA ARG A 25 -7.49 -12.44 9.74
C ARG A 25 -6.48 -11.78 8.80
N ILE A 26 -5.37 -11.28 9.32
CA ILE A 26 -4.31 -10.64 8.54
C ILE A 26 -3.74 -11.58 7.47
N ARG A 27 -3.49 -12.85 7.83
CA ARG A 27 -3.02 -13.86 6.87
C ARG A 27 -4.06 -14.17 5.79
N ARG A 28 -5.35 -14.16 6.15
CA ARG A 28 -6.46 -14.27 5.19
C ARG A 28 -6.44 -13.10 4.21
N ASP A 29 -6.29 -11.87 4.68
CA ASP A 29 -6.31 -10.67 3.86
C ASP A 29 -5.13 -10.65 2.88
N PHE A 30 -3.96 -11.10 3.29
CA PHE A 30 -2.84 -11.33 2.37
C PHE A 30 -3.11 -12.43 1.34
N ARG A 31 -3.96 -13.44 1.61
CA ARG A 31 -4.37 -14.40 0.57
C ARG A 31 -5.22 -13.73 -0.51
N TYR A 32 -6.15 -12.83 -0.13
CA TYR A 32 -6.91 -12.03 -1.11
C TYR A 32 -6.00 -11.14 -1.95
N TYR A 33 -5.04 -10.48 -1.32
CA TYR A 33 -4.04 -9.65 -2.01
C TYR A 33 -3.20 -10.45 -3.01
N ARG A 34 -2.79 -11.65 -2.63
CA ARG A 34 -2.03 -12.58 -3.48
C ARG A 34 -2.90 -13.31 -4.51
N ASN A 35 -4.19 -13.06 -4.51
CA ASN A 35 -5.17 -13.73 -5.37
C ASN A 35 -5.18 -15.26 -5.21
N ILE A 36 -5.02 -15.75 -3.98
CA ILE A 36 -5.00 -17.17 -3.66
C ILE A 36 -6.40 -17.60 -3.22
N TYR A 37 -7.07 -18.38 -4.07
CA TYR A 37 -8.39 -18.93 -3.83
C TYR A 37 -8.38 -20.44 -3.90
N PRO A 38 -9.32 -21.12 -3.22
CA PRO A 38 -9.45 -22.58 -3.31
C PRO A 38 -9.76 -23.03 -4.73
N VAL A 39 -9.18 -24.16 -5.13
CA VAL A 39 -9.49 -24.81 -6.42
C VAL A 39 -10.94 -25.30 -6.42
N LYS A 40 -11.66 -25.07 -7.49
CA LYS A 40 -13.01 -25.63 -7.65
C LYS A 40 -12.97 -27.10 -8.07
N HIS A 41 -13.69 -27.92 -7.32
CA HIS A 41 -13.92 -29.32 -7.67
C HIS A 41 -15.29 -29.47 -8.32
N TYR A 42 -15.36 -30.23 -9.40
CA TYR A 42 -16.60 -30.55 -10.09
C TYR A 42 -16.55 -31.96 -10.65
N VAL A 43 -17.71 -32.49 -11.01
CA VAL A 43 -17.82 -33.79 -11.67
C VAL A 43 -18.17 -33.54 -13.12
N ASP A 44 -17.41 -34.16 -14.03
CA ASP A 44 -17.69 -34.06 -15.46
C ASP A 44 -18.86 -34.96 -15.87
N VAL A 45 -19.31 -34.84 -17.11
CA VAL A 45 -20.42 -35.62 -17.67
C VAL A 45 -20.20 -37.14 -17.63
N ASN A 46 -18.96 -37.58 -17.45
CA ASN A 46 -18.61 -39.00 -17.33
C ASN A 46 -18.51 -39.47 -15.86
N GLY A 47 -18.91 -38.63 -14.90
CA GLY A 47 -18.81 -38.94 -13.47
C GLY A 47 -17.41 -38.84 -12.88
N VAL A 48 -16.43 -38.31 -13.63
CA VAL A 48 -15.06 -38.16 -13.17
C VAL A 48 -14.88 -36.85 -12.40
N ARG A 49 -14.28 -36.94 -11.20
CA ARG A 49 -13.92 -35.74 -10.41
C ARG A 49 -12.81 -34.99 -11.10
N ARG A 50 -13.06 -33.69 -11.33
CA ARG A 50 -12.14 -32.74 -11.94
C ARG A 50 -11.86 -31.61 -10.99
N LYS A 51 -10.74 -30.93 -11.18
CA LYS A 51 -10.42 -29.68 -10.51
C LYS A 51 -10.09 -28.61 -11.53
N ARG A 52 -10.41 -27.38 -11.22
CA ARG A 52 -10.02 -26.22 -12.02
C ARG A 52 -9.68 -25.04 -11.12
N ASP A 53 -8.88 -24.15 -11.63
CA ASP A 53 -8.61 -22.89 -10.96
C ASP A 53 -9.88 -22.03 -10.93
N TYR A 54 -9.98 -21.22 -9.90
CA TYR A 54 -11.06 -20.27 -9.72
C TYR A 54 -10.73 -19.00 -10.52
N ASN A 55 -11.60 -18.60 -11.44
CA ASN A 55 -11.40 -17.37 -12.21
C ASN A 55 -11.76 -16.18 -11.35
N THR A 56 -10.78 -15.38 -10.99
CA THR A 56 -10.93 -14.26 -10.06
C THR A 56 -10.49 -12.95 -10.68
N ILE A 57 -11.05 -11.86 -10.18
CA ILE A 57 -10.58 -10.51 -10.43
C ILE A 57 -9.67 -10.14 -9.28
N ASN A 58 -8.40 -9.78 -9.53
CA ASN A 58 -7.49 -9.34 -8.47
C ASN A 58 -7.80 -7.90 -8.04
N LEU A 59 -9.02 -7.67 -7.52
CA LEU A 59 -9.49 -6.34 -7.14
C LEU A 59 -8.76 -5.82 -5.89
N THR A 60 -8.45 -6.71 -4.93
CA THR A 60 -7.73 -6.32 -3.71
C THR A 60 -6.39 -5.66 -4.02
N LYS A 61 -5.58 -6.26 -4.91
CA LYS A 61 -4.30 -5.67 -5.35
C LYS A 61 -4.51 -4.32 -6.04
N ARG A 62 -5.48 -4.24 -6.95
CA ARG A 62 -5.77 -2.99 -7.68
C ARG A 62 -6.23 -1.87 -6.76
N ALA A 63 -7.09 -2.19 -5.80
CA ALA A 63 -7.63 -1.22 -4.85
C ALA A 63 -6.56 -0.73 -3.87
N SER A 64 -5.77 -1.63 -3.28
CA SER A 64 -4.70 -1.26 -2.37
C SER A 64 -3.62 -0.41 -3.05
N GLN A 65 -3.23 -0.78 -4.26
CA GLN A 65 -2.28 0.00 -5.05
C GLN A 65 -2.82 1.39 -5.37
N ARG A 66 -4.11 1.49 -5.77
CA ARG A 66 -4.73 2.78 -6.06
C ARG A 66 -4.79 3.67 -4.82
N ILE A 67 -5.20 3.12 -3.67
CA ILE A 67 -5.24 3.87 -2.41
C ILE A 67 -3.83 4.31 -1.99
N ALA A 68 -2.84 3.42 -2.05
CA ALA A 68 -1.46 3.78 -1.69
C ALA A 68 -0.93 4.93 -2.56
N SER A 69 -1.10 4.87 -3.88
CA SER A 69 -0.59 5.88 -4.81
C SER A 69 -1.24 7.26 -4.67
N ILE A 70 -2.53 7.33 -4.30
CA ILE A 70 -3.20 8.62 -4.05
C ILE A 70 -2.88 9.20 -2.67
N VAL A 71 -2.39 8.38 -1.74
CA VAL A 71 -2.00 8.81 -0.40
C VAL A 71 -0.55 9.24 -0.35
N PHE A 72 0.35 8.44 -0.93
CA PHE A 72 1.79 8.69 -0.90
C PHE A 72 2.44 8.16 -2.18
N ASN A 73 3.22 9.01 -2.85
CA ASN A 73 3.94 8.68 -4.07
C ASN A 73 5.33 9.37 -4.08
N GLU A 74 6.10 9.20 -5.13
CA GLU A 74 7.43 9.77 -5.28
C GLU A 74 7.47 11.31 -5.28
N GLN A 75 6.35 11.98 -5.56
CA GLN A 75 6.26 13.45 -5.59
C GLN A 75 6.03 14.03 -4.20
N CYS A 76 5.75 13.19 -3.18
CA CYS A 76 5.64 13.66 -1.81
C CYS A 76 6.98 14.17 -1.30
N GLU A 77 6.99 15.36 -0.67
CA GLU A 77 8.18 15.96 -0.07
C GLU A 77 8.03 15.99 1.45
N ILE A 78 9.11 15.68 2.16
CA ILE A 78 9.16 15.68 3.63
C ILE A 78 10.18 16.74 4.03
N ASP A 79 9.70 17.79 4.68
CA ASP A 79 10.52 18.91 5.13
C ASP A 79 10.42 19.08 6.65
N PHE A 80 11.51 19.53 7.26
CA PHE A 80 11.58 19.83 8.68
C PHE A 80 11.96 21.31 8.89
N GLU A 81 11.40 21.93 9.95
CA GLU A 81 11.60 23.36 10.22
C GLU A 81 13.05 23.69 10.55
N ASP A 82 13.73 22.83 11.34
CA ASP A 82 15.13 23.00 11.65
C ASP A 82 16.01 22.47 10.50
N LYS A 83 16.95 23.29 10.02
CA LYS A 83 17.80 22.95 8.89
C LYS A 83 18.72 21.75 9.17
N THR A 84 19.30 21.65 10.37
CA THR A 84 20.22 20.56 10.73
C THR A 84 19.46 19.23 10.77
N VAL A 85 18.26 19.25 11.33
CA VAL A 85 17.34 18.10 11.35
C VAL A 85 16.93 17.72 9.93
N ASN A 86 16.58 18.70 9.10
CA ASN A 86 16.15 18.49 7.72
C ASN A 86 17.26 17.83 6.88
N ASP A 87 18.48 18.38 6.94
CA ASP A 87 19.60 17.85 6.16
C ASP A 87 19.95 16.41 6.60
N PHE A 88 19.96 16.15 7.92
CA PHE A 88 20.26 14.83 8.46
C PHE A 88 19.18 13.78 8.13
N LEU A 89 17.91 14.08 8.42
CA LEU A 89 16.82 13.13 8.20
C LEU A 89 16.60 12.84 6.71
N ASN A 90 16.65 13.85 5.84
CA ASN A 90 16.50 13.63 4.41
C ASN A 90 17.63 12.73 3.87
N GLN A 91 18.88 12.90 4.34
CA GLN A 91 19.97 12.00 3.98
C GLN A 91 19.67 10.55 4.40
N VAL A 92 19.20 10.32 5.65
CA VAL A 92 18.84 8.96 6.12
C VAL A 92 17.68 8.39 5.31
N LEU A 93 16.66 9.19 4.98
CA LEU A 93 15.51 8.75 4.20
C LEU A 93 15.91 8.38 2.76
N GLU A 94 16.80 9.19 2.12
CA GLU A 94 17.33 8.91 0.79
C GLU A 94 18.19 7.63 0.78
N ASP A 95 19.10 7.45 1.74
CA ASP A 95 19.96 6.26 1.86
C ASP A 95 19.15 4.96 2.03
N ASN A 96 17.89 5.07 2.43
CA ASN A 96 16.96 3.95 2.61
C ASN A 96 15.90 3.84 1.51
N ASP A 97 15.99 4.62 0.43
CA ASP A 97 14.97 4.64 -0.65
C ASP A 97 13.54 4.77 -0.08
N PHE A 98 13.39 5.66 0.92
CA PHE A 98 12.20 5.72 1.77
C PHE A 98 10.92 5.90 0.96
N LYS A 99 10.89 6.79 -0.02
CA LYS A 99 9.67 7.11 -0.77
C LYS A 99 9.10 5.89 -1.49
N ASN A 100 9.93 5.16 -2.24
CA ASN A 100 9.53 3.96 -2.95
C ASN A 100 9.14 2.84 -1.99
N GLN A 101 9.93 2.64 -0.95
CA GLN A 101 9.67 1.60 0.04
C GLN A 101 8.39 1.89 0.84
N PHE A 102 8.13 3.16 1.17
CA PHE A 102 6.93 3.56 1.91
C PHE A 102 5.67 3.27 1.11
N GLU A 103 5.59 3.68 -0.17
CA GLU A 103 4.44 3.40 -1.03
C GLU A 103 4.14 1.90 -1.13
N MET A 104 5.18 1.08 -1.41
CA MET A 104 5.03 -0.37 -1.50
C MET A 104 4.55 -1.03 -0.19
N ASN A 105 4.97 -0.52 0.96
CA ASN A 105 4.56 -1.06 2.24
C ASN A 105 3.23 -0.48 2.71
N LEU A 106 2.91 0.76 2.33
CA LEU A 106 1.57 1.34 2.52
C LEU A 106 0.51 0.52 1.77
N GLU A 107 0.81 0.08 0.54
CA GLU A 107 -0.08 -0.82 -0.21
C GLU A 107 -0.41 -2.10 0.59
N LYS A 108 0.59 -2.73 1.20
CA LYS A 108 0.40 -3.91 2.06
C LYS A 108 -0.35 -3.57 3.35
N GLY A 109 -0.08 -2.38 3.90
CA GLY A 109 -0.75 -1.87 5.10
C GLY A 109 -2.23 -1.59 4.88
N VAL A 110 -2.60 -1.06 3.71
CA VAL A 110 -4.01 -0.88 3.31
C VAL A 110 -4.76 -2.21 3.25
N VAL A 111 -4.10 -3.27 2.82
CA VAL A 111 -4.71 -4.61 2.76
C VAL A 111 -4.93 -5.20 4.15
N ALA A 112 -3.93 -5.12 5.03
CA ALA A 112 -3.87 -5.87 6.29
C ALA A 112 -4.17 -5.00 7.53
N GLY A 113 -4.49 -3.73 7.33
CA GLY A 113 -4.84 -2.79 8.39
C GLY A 113 -3.68 -2.01 9.00
N GLY A 114 -2.43 -2.30 8.60
CA GLY A 114 -1.26 -1.57 9.08
C GLY A 114 0.06 -2.21 8.72
N PHE A 115 1.14 -1.55 9.08
CA PHE A 115 2.51 -2.05 9.02
C PHE A 115 3.38 -1.26 10.01
N ALA A 116 4.56 -1.77 10.31
CA ALA A 116 5.51 -1.03 11.15
C ALA A 116 6.82 -0.77 10.41
N MET A 117 7.53 0.25 10.89
CA MET A 117 8.89 0.60 10.47
C MET A 117 9.78 0.58 11.71
N ARG A 118 10.97 0.04 11.59
CA ARG A 118 11.95 -0.05 12.66
C ARG A 118 13.30 0.48 12.19
N PRO A 119 13.77 1.62 12.73
CA PRO A 119 15.14 2.05 12.50
C PRO A 119 16.11 1.18 13.29
N TYR A 120 17.27 0.87 12.71
CA TYR A 120 18.34 0.12 13.31
C TYR A 120 19.70 0.57 12.74
N VAL A 121 20.78 0.24 13.40
CA VAL A 121 22.12 0.54 12.91
C VAL A 121 22.73 -0.71 12.29
N ASP A 122 23.24 -0.58 11.08
CA ASP A 122 24.01 -1.60 10.38
C ASP A 122 25.22 -0.94 9.70
N ASN A 123 26.43 -1.46 9.98
CA ASN A 123 27.67 -0.90 9.46
C ASN A 123 27.80 0.63 9.67
N ASP A 124 27.47 1.09 10.88
CA ASP A 124 27.46 2.51 11.27
C ASP A 124 26.48 3.41 10.47
N GLN A 125 25.58 2.83 9.71
CA GLN A 125 24.50 3.51 8.99
C GLN A 125 23.15 3.21 9.62
N ILE A 126 22.28 4.21 9.65
CA ILE A 126 20.91 4.02 10.11
C ILE A 126 20.07 3.47 8.93
N LYS A 127 19.53 2.29 9.14
CA LYS A 127 18.65 1.58 8.19
C LYS A 127 17.24 1.48 8.72
N ILE A 128 16.29 1.32 7.81
CA ILE A 128 14.86 1.17 8.13
C ILE A 128 14.39 -0.21 7.71
N ALA A 129 13.99 -1.03 8.67
CA ALA A 129 13.34 -2.31 8.41
C ALA A 129 11.83 -2.12 8.28
N TRP A 130 11.24 -2.78 7.28
CA TRP A 130 9.82 -2.74 6.98
C TRP A 130 9.14 -4.01 7.49
N VAL A 131 8.19 -3.84 8.39
CA VAL A 131 7.56 -4.92 9.13
C VAL A 131 6.09 -5.03 8.72
N ARG A 132 5.72 -6.14 8.08
CA ARG A 132 4.33 -6.38 7.70
C ARG A 132 3.44 -6.61 8.93
N ALA A 133 2.13 -6.43 8.76
CA ALA A 133 1.16 -6.64 9.83
C ALA A 133 1.22 -8.04 10.46
N ASP A 134 1.53 -9.08 9.68
CA ASP A 134 1.67 -10.47 10.15
C ASP A 134 2.99 -10.76 10.86
N GLN A 135 3.87 -9.77 10.99
CA GLN A 135 5.18 -9.84 11.62
C GLN A 135 5.33 -8.91 12.84
N PHE A 136 4.29 -8.12 13.12
CA PHE A 136 4.28 -7.14 14.20
C PHE A 136 3.29 -7.55 15.30
N TYR A 137 3.76 -7.73 16.51
CA TYR A 137 3.01 -8.27 17.66
C TYR A 137 3.04 -7.25 18.81
N PRO A 138 1.98 -6.43 19.01
CA PRO A 138 1.87 -5.55 20.15
C PRO A 138 1.96 -6.33 21.48
N LEU A 139 2.79 -5.87 22.39
CA LEU A 139 2.91 -6.43 23.76
C LEU A 139 2.19 -5.54 24.76
N ARG A 140 2.33 -4.22 24.59
CA ARG A 140 1.69 -3.23 25.44
C ARG A 140 1.18 -2.07 24.60
N SER A 141 -0.10 -1.78 24.79
CA SER A 141 -0.75 -0.67 24.11
C SER A 141 -1.70 0.06 25.04
N ASN A 142 -1.91 1.32 24.76
CA ASN A 142 -3.08 2.06 25.23
C ASN A 142 -3.99 2.32 24.01
N THR A 143 -5.13 2.99 24.24
CA THR A 143 -6.12 3.27 23.18
C THR A 143 -5.54 3.97 21.95
N ASN A 144 -4.40 4.66 22.07
CA ASN A 144 -3.88 5.54 21.02
C ASN A 144 -2.49 5.12 20.49
N SER A 145 -1.71 4.39 21.26
CA SER A 145 -0.33 4.07 20.88
C SER A 145 0.10 2.70 21.37
N ILE A 146 1.00 2.08 20.62
CA ILE A 146 1.68 0.84 20.99
C ILE A 146 3.05 1.25 21.53
N SER A 147 3.33 0.92 22.81
CA SER A 147 4.58 1.28 23.48
C SER A 147 5.59 0.15 23.50
N GLU A 148 5.15 -1.09 23.37
CA GLU A 148 5.99 -2.28 23.35
C GLU A 148 5.49 -3.25 22.30
N ALA A 149 6.40 -3.89 21.57
CA ALA A 149 6.05 -4.84 20.51
C ALA A 149 7.12 -5.92 20.35
N ALA A 150 6.71 -7.07 19.82
CA ALA A 150 7.62 -8.06 19.25
C ALA A 150 7.58 -7.99 17.73
N ILE A 151 8.74 -8.12 17.10
CA ILE A 151 8.91 -8.12 15.66
C ILE A 151 9.45 -9.47 15.23
N ALA A 152 8.81 -10.11 14.26
CA ALA A 152 9.20 -11.42 13.76
C ALA A 152 9.83 -11.31 12.38
N SER A 153 11.05 -11.85 12.23
CA SER A 153 11.72 -11.98 10.94
C SER A 153 11.91 -13.45 10.61
N ARG A 154 11.49 -13.89 9.41
CA ARG A 154 11.60 -15.27 8.98
C ARG A 154 12.65 -15.43 7.89
N THR A 155 13.54 -16.38 8.07
CA THR A 155 14.59 -16.75 7.11
C THR A 155 14.54 -18.25 6.85
N THR A 156 14.81 -18.65 5.63
CA THR A 156 14.82 -20.04 5.21
C THR A 156 16.21 -20.40 4.74
N GLN A 157 16.78 -21.51 5.25
CA GLN A 157 18.05 -22.06 4.80
C GLN A 157 17.91 -23.52 4.38
N VAL A 158 18.74 -23.97 3.46
CA VAL A 158 18.82 -25.38 3.08
C VAL A 158 20.07 -25.98 3.73
N GLU A 159 19.85 -26.86 4.68
CA GLU A 159 20.88 -27.57 5.41
C GLU A 159 20.78 -29.07 5.15
N ASN A 160 21.88 -29.70 4.74
CA ASN A 160 21.90 -31.14 4.50
C ASN A 160 20.75 -31.67 3.63
N ASN A 161 20.37 -30.94 2.57
CA ASN A 161 19.24 -31.27 1.70
C ASN A 161 17.84 -31.19 2.38
N GLN A 162 17.76 -30.59 3.56
CA GLN A 162 16.51 -30.30 4.25
C GLN A 162 16.34 -28.79 4.41
N THR A 163 15.11 -28.33 4.32
CA THR A 163 14.80 -26.91 4.54
C THR A 163 14.63 -26.66 6.05
N ALA A 164 15.43 -25.75 6.57
CA ALA A 164 15.29 -25.22 7.92
C ALA A 164 14.64 -23.82 7.86
N TYR A 165 13.67 -23.61 8.74
CA TYR A 165 12.94 -22.35 8.89
C TYR A 165 13.38 -21.70 10.19
N TYR A 166 13.96 -20.50 10.08
CA TYR A 166 14.38 -19.71 11.22
C TYR A 166 13.42 -18.55 11.44
N THR A 167 13.06 -18.31 12.69
CA THR A 167 12.28 -17.15 13.12
C THR A 167 13.04 -16.40 14.20
N LEU A 168 13.48 -15.19 13.88
CA LEU A 168 14.02 -14.24 14.85
C LEU A 168 12.86 -13.46 15.44
N LEU A 169 12.71 -13.49 16.76
CA LEU A 169 11.79 -12.65 17.52
C LEU A 169 12.60 -11.58 18.24
N GLU A 170 12.28 -10.35 17.96
CA GLU A 170 12.88 -9.17 18.55
C GLU A 170 11.85 -8.48 19.45
N PHE A 171 12.05 -8.48 20.75
CA PHE A 171 11.13 -7.92 21.73
C PHE A 171 11.62 -6.54 22.15
N HIS A 172 10.80 -5.52 21.90
CA HIS A 172 11.02 -4.14 22.28
C HIS A 172 10.18 -3.80 23.49
N GLN A 173 10.82 -3.65 24.65
CA GLN A 173 10.11 -3.48 25.93
C GLN A 173 10.77 -2.41 26.81
N TRP A 174 9.97 -1.83 27.72
CA TRP A 174 10.45 -0.93 28.75
C TRP A 174 10.60 -1.67 30.08
N ASN A 175 11.78 -1.63 30.67
CA ASN A 175 12.08 -2.25 31.96
C ASN A 175 12.77 -1.25 32.89
N ASN A 176 12.09 -0.87 33.97
CA ASN A 176 12.61 0.07 34.98
C ASN A 176 13.15 1.39 34.37
N GLY A 177 12.51 1.92 33.36
CA GLY A 177 12.92 3.15 32.68
C GLY A 177 13.96 2.96 31.57
N ASN A 178 14.52 1.77 31.42
CA ASN A 178 15.43 1.43 30.31
C ASN A 178 14.66 0.83 29.15
N TYR A 179 15.10 1.12 27.94
CA TYR A 179 14.62 0.44 26.74
C TYR A 179 15.43 -0.83 26.49
N VAL A 180 14.76 -1.95 26.39
CA VAL A 180 15.39 -3.27 26.29
C VAL A 180 14.93 -3.94 25.01
N ILE A 181 15.89 -4.33 24.18
CA ILE A 181 15.67 -5.16 23.00
C ILE A 181 16.18 -6.56 23.31
N THR A 182 15.32 -7.57 23.26
CA THR A 182 15.69 -8.97 23.47
C THR A 182 15.51 -9.76 22.19
N ASN A 183 16.56 -10.45 21.76
CA ASN A 183 16.59 -11.23 20.52
C ASN A 183 16.54 -12.72 20.81
N GLU A 184 15.59 -13.43 20.24
CA GLU A 184 15.42 -14.87 20.40
C GLU A 184 15.29 -15.53 19.04
N LEU A 185 16.09 -16.56 18.78
CA LEU A 185 16.06 -17.30 17.52
C LEU A 185 15.38 -18.65 17.72
N TYR A 186 14.45 -18.97 16.84
CA TYR A 186 13.74 -20.26 16.81
C TYR A 186 14.02 -20.96 15.49
N ARG A 187 14.08 -22.30 15.51
CA ARG A 187 14.33 -23.15 14.37
C ARG A 187 13.31 -24.26 14.27
N SER A 188 12.77 -24.45 13.06
CA SER A 188 11.85 -25.53 12.72
C SER A 188 12.22 -26.22 11.41
N THR A 189 11.77 -27.45 11.23
CA THR A 189 11.81 -28.17 9.96
C THR A 189 10.50 -28.06 9.19
N GLN A 190 9.49 -27.42 9.77
CA GLN A 190 8.16 -27.24 9.18
C GLN A 190 7.87 -25.75 8.96
N PRO A 191 7.29 -25.36 7.82
CA PRO A 191 7.11 -23.94 7.47
C PRO A 191 6.10 -23.22 8.36
N ASP A 192 5.15 -23.97 8.96
CA ASP A 192 4.03 -23.39 9.72
C ASP A 192 4.23 -23.46 11.24
N ILE A 193 5.37 -23.99 11.69
CA ILE A 193 5.73 -24.13 13.12
C ILE A 193 6.96 -23.27 13.39
N ILE A 194 6.94 -22.53 14.50
CA ILE A 194 8.07 -21.70 14.92
C ILE A 194 9.23 -22.58 15.40
N GLY A 195 8.94 -23.60 16.17
CA GLY A 195 9.90 -24.63 16.59
C GLY A 195 10.58 -24.35 17.90
N MET A 196 11.82 -24.83 18.03
CA MET A 196 12.61 -24.75 19.27
C MET A 196 13.53 -23.56 19.26
N GLN A 197 13.68 -22.93 20.43
CA GLN A 197 14.66 -21.87 20.63
C GLN A 197 16.08 -22.42 20.46
N VAL A 198 16.86 -21.74 19.64
CA VAL A 198 18.27 -22.05 19.34
C VAL A 198 19.16 -20.87 19.64
N ASN A 199 20.48 -21.07 19.59
CA ASN A 199 21.41 -19.96 19.83
C ASN A 199 21.39 -18.98 18.66
N LEU A 200 21.40 -17.68 18.93
CA LEU A 200 21.48 -16.63 17.91
C LEU A 200 22.67 -16.83 16.96
N SER A 201 23.81 -17.28 17.49
CA SER A 201 25.02 -17.51 16.69
C SER A 201 24.87 -18.60 15.61
N GLU A 202 23.79 -19.40 15.60
CA GLU A 202 23.52 -20.34 14.51
C GLU A 202 23.25 -19.65 13.18
N LEU A 203 22.67 -18.45 13.21
CA LEU A 203 22.32 -17.69 12.01
C LEU A 203 22.81 -16.24 12.06
N TYR A 204 22.84 -15.63 13.23
CA TYR A 204 23.14 -14.22 13.45
C TYR A 204 24.25 -14.06 14.53
N PRO A 205 25.52 -14.30 14.18
CA PRO A 205 26.61 -14.24 15.15
C PRO A 205 26.88 -12.83 15.70
N ASP A 206 26.49 -11.81 14.92
CA ASP A 206 26.75 -10.41 15.23
C ASP A 206 25.58 -9.73 15.99
N ILE A 207 24.47 -10.46 16.22
CA ILE A 207 23.33 -9.93 16.97
C ILE A 207 23.47 -10.30 18.46
N GLU A 208 23.49 -9.27 19.31
CA GLU A 208 23.49 -9.44 20.76
C GLU A 208 22.13 -10.00 21.24
N PRO A 209 22.14 -10.96 22.19
CA PRO A 209 20.92 -11.51 22.77
C PRO A 209 20.06 -10.46 23.47
N GLN A 210 20.69 -9.44 24.03
CA GLN A 210 20.00 -8.36 24.72
C GLN A 210 20.77 -7.05 24.56
N VAL A 211 20.09 -6.00 24.15
CA VAL A 211 20.59 -4.63 24.09
C VAL A 211 19.81 -3.80 25.10
N ILE A 212 20.50 -3.13 26.00
CA ILE A 212 19.88 -2.26 27.01
C ILE A 212 20.32 -0.83 26.72
N VAL A 213 19.38 0.06 26.44
CA VAL A 213 19.63 1.48 26.29
C VAL A 213 19.13 2.21 27.52
N ASN A 214 20.02 2.96 28.16
CA ASN A 214 19.69 3.71 29.38
C ASN A 214 18.64 4.77 29.09
N GLY A 215 17.68 4.92 29.98
CA GLY A 215 16.50 5.79 29.79
C GLY A 215 16.76 7.27 29.64
N ASP A 216 17.98 7.76 30.01
CA ASP A 216 18.34 9.17 29.87
C ASP A 216 18.47 9.63 28.39
N GLY A 217 18.52 8.70 27.42
CA GLY A 217 18.66 8.98 25.99
C GLY A 217 17.46 8.57 25.14
N MET A 218 16.56 7.75 25.66
CA MET A 218 15.41 7.26 24.89
C MET A 218 14.10 7.36 25.67
N ILE A 219 13.10 7.94 25.03
CA ILE A 219 11.74 8.06 25.60
C ILE A 219 10.67 7.46 24.67
N ARG A 220 11.04 7.03 23.46
CA ARG A 220 10.14 6.45 22.44
C ARG A 220 10.61 5.06 22.03
N PRO A 221 9.68 4.19 21.62
CA PRO A 221 10.07 2.88 21.08
C PRO A 221 10.80 3.04 19.74
N LEU A 222 11.75 2.14 19.46
CA LEU A 222 12.46 2.08 18.18
C LEU A 222 11.63 1.40 17.09
N PHE A 223 10.36 1.74 17.01
CA PHE A 223 9.48 1.38 15.92
C PHE A 223 8.38 2.43 15.76
N SER A 224 7.85 2.54 14.57
CA SER A 224 6.69 3.34 14.26
C SER A 224 5.64 2.43 13.62
N TYR A 225 4.39 2.49 14.08
CA TYR A 225 3.30 1.68 13.56
C TYR A 225 2.28 2.56 12.82
N PHE A 226 2.13 2.29 11.53
CA PHE A 226 1.03 2.82 10.74
C PHE A 226 -0.22 1.97 10.96
N ARG A 227 -1.31 2.61 11.36
CA ARG A 227 -2.63 2.00 11.49
C ARG A 227 -3.57 2.60 10.44
N MET A 228 -4.28 1.75 9.70
CA MET A 228 -5.38 2.22 8.86
C MET A 228 -6.44 2.93 9.73
N PRO A 229 -7.00 4.06 9.24
CA PRO A 229 -8.02 4.79 10.00
C PRO A 229 -9.30 3.95 10.18
N GLY A 230 -10.01 4.26 11.24
CA GLY A 230 -11.22 3.56 11.63
C GLY A 230 -11.03 2.65 12.85
N ALA A 231 -12.13 2.30 13.48
CA ALA A 231 -12.14 1.38 14.61
C ALA A 231 -12.04 -0.07 14.13
N ASN A 232 -11.32 -0.91 14.88
CA ASN A 232 -11.36 -2.35 14.66
C ASN A 232 -12.71 -2.89 15.17
N ASN A 233 -13.62 -3.17 14.24
CA ASN A 233 -14.95 -3.71 14.54
C ASN A 233 -15.00 -5.23 14.64
N ILE A 234 -13.88 -5.90 14.43
CA ILE A 234 -13.76 -7.37 14.53
C ILE A 234 -13.27 -7.74 15.94
N SER A 235 -12.23 -7.04 16.42
CA SER A 235 -11.71 -7.19 17.78
C SER A 235 -11.59 -5.82 18.41
N LEU A 236 -12.57 -5.46 19.26
CA LEU A 236 -12.69 -4.13 19.84
C LEU A 236 -11.52 -3.75 20.75
N GLU A 237 -10.87 -4.73 21.36
CA GLU A 237 -9.74 -4.54 22.27
C GLU A 237 -8.38 -4.54 21.55
N SER A 238 -8.34 -4.91 20.27
CA SER A 238 -7.11 -4.99 19.49
C SER A 238 -6.60 -3.59 19.10
N PRO A 239 -5.31 -3.28 19.32
CA PRO A 239 -4.72 -2.04 18.85
C PRO A 239 -4.42 -2.05 17.34
N LEU A 240 -4.56 -3.21 16.68
CA LEU A 240 -4.32 -3.38 15.25
C LEU A 240 -5.45 -2.77 14.42
N GLY A 241 -5.09 -2.21 13.27
CA GLY A 241 -6.07 -1.70 12.31
C GLY A 241 -6.75 -2.82 11.52
N ILE A 242 -7.79 -2.44 10.78
CA ILE A 242 -8.47 -3.32 9.84
C ILE A 242 -8.16 -2.87 8.41
N GLY A 243 -8.05 -3.85 7.50
CA GLY A 243 -7.76 -3.63 6.09
C GLY A 243 -9.02 -3.52 5.24
N ILE A 244 -8.82 -3.19 3.96
CA ILE A 244 -9.93 -3.07 2.99
C ILE A 244 -10.66 -4.39 2.74
N VAL A 245 -10.03 -5.53 3.03
CA VAL A 245 -10.64 -6.86 2.86
C VAL A 245 -11.64 -7.18 3.97
N ASP A 246 -11.37 -6.75 5.18
CA ASP A 246 -12.08 -7.18 6.38
C ASP A 246 -13.60 -6.98 6.29
N ASN A 247 -14.03 -5.77 5.98
CA ASN A 247 -15.45 -5.44 5.83
C ASN A 247 -15.99 -5.69 4.41
N SER A 248 -15.12 -6.06 3.46
CA SER A 248 -15.48 -6.26 2.04
C SER A 248 -15.39 -7.71 1.60
N LYS A 249 -15.08 -8.64 2.51
CA LYS A 249 -14.83 -10.04 2.18
C LYS A 249 -15.97 -10.69 1.40
N SER A 250 -17.21 -10.55 1.87
CA SER A 250 -18.39 -11.13 1.20
C SER A 250 -18.61 -10.54 -0.19
N THR A 251 -18.41 -9.24 -0.34
CA THR A 251 -18.52 -8.54 -1.63
C THR A 251 -17.46 -9.01 -2.61
N LEU A 252 -16.21 -9.18 -2.17
CA LEU A 252 -15.12 -9.73 -2.98
C LEU A 252 -15.39 -11.19 -3.40
N ASP A 253 -15.92 -12.02 -2.48
CA ASP A 253 -16.28 -13.40 -2.77
C ASP A 253 -17.42 -13.48 -3.80
N ASN A 254 -18.45 -12.63 -3.66
CA ASN A 254 -19.59 -12.57 -4.58
C ASN A 254 -19.16 -12.05 -5.97
N LEU A 255 -18.31 -11.04 -6.03
CA LEU A 255 -17.75 -10.53 -7.28
C LEU A 255 -16.97 -11.62 -8.02
N ASN A 256 -16.09 -12.34 -7.32
CA ASN A 256 -15.30 -13.42 -7.89
C ASN A 256 -16.18 -14.59 -8.33
N LEU A 257 -17.24 -14.91 -7.56
CA LEU A 257 -18.22 -15.93 -7.95
C LEU A 257 -18.97 -15.55 -9.24
N THR A 258 -19.38 -14.28 -9.34
CA THR A 258 -20.06 -13.75 -10.53
C THR A 258 -19.15 -13.82 -11.76
N HIS A 259 -17.89 -13.38 -11.61
CA HIS A 259 -16.89 -13.44 -12.67
C HIS A 259 -16.59 -14.88 -13.11
N ASP A 260 -16.40 -15.80 -12.18
CA ASP A 260 -16.17 -17.21 -12.47
C ASP A 260 -17.39 -17.84 -13.17
N SER A 261 -18.60 -17.49 -12.75
CA SER A 261 -19.83 -17.98 -13.35
C SER A 261 -20.02 -17.45 -14.78
N PHE A 262 -19.67 -16.20 -15.03
CA PHE A 262 -19.70 -15.60 -16.37
C PHE A 262 -18.72 -16.30 -17.31
N MET A 263 -17.49 -16.54 -16.88
CA MET A 263 -16.50 -17.29 -17.66
C MET A 263 -16.97 -18.71 -17.96
N TRP A 264 -17.69 -19.33 -17.00
CA TRP A 264 -18.23 -20.67 -17.19
C TRP A 264 -19.41 -20.67 -18.17
N GLU A 265 -20.24 -19.64 -18.14
CA GLU A 265 -21.33 -19.48 -19.10
C GLU A 265 -20.80 -19.28 -20.53
N ILE A 266 -19.76 -18.46 -20.73
CA ILE A 266 -19.10 -18.33 -22.03
C ILE A 266 -18.57 -19.67 -22.53
N ARG A 267 -18.00 -20.49 -21.66
CA ARG A 267 -17.52 -21.83 -22.03
C ARG A 267 -18.64 -22.81 -22.38
N ASN A 268 -19.75 -22.73 -21.68
CA ASN A 268 -20.93 -23.59 -21.92
C ASN A 268 -21.82 -23.07 -23.07
N GLY A 269 -21.77 -21.77 -23.34
CA GLY A 269 -22.51 -21.11 -24.42
C GLY A 269 -21.95 -21.42 -25.83
N LYS A 270 -21.05 -22.37 -25.96
CA LYS A 270 -20.64 -22.87 -27.28
C LYS A 270 -21.86 -23.41 -28.00
N ARG A 271 -21.90 -23.20 -29.31
CA ARG A 271 -22.98 -23.67 -30.16
C ARG A 271 -23.26 -25.16 -29.88
N THR A 272 -24.48 -25.43 -29.44
CA THR A 272 -24.95 -26.79 -29.13
C THR A 272 -26.04 -27.15 -30.13
N VAL A 273 -25.75 -28.13 -30.96
CA VAL A 273 -26.72 -28.62 -31.96
C VAL A 273 -27.07 -30.05 -31.59
N ALA A 274 -28.35 -30.29 -31.39
CA ALA A 274 -28.85 -31.67 -31.23
C ALA A 274 -29.04 -32.30 -32.61
N VAL A 275 -28.34 -33.39 -32.84
CA VAL A 275 -28.43 -34.17 -34.09
C VAL A 275 -28.89 -35.59 -33.78
N PRO A 276 -29.71 -36.22 -34.62
CA PRO A 276 -30.09 -37.64 -34.46
C PRO A 276 -28.87 -38.54 -34.41
N GLU A 277 -28.94 -39.59 -33.60
CA GLU A 277 -27.89 -40.58 -33.44
C GLU A 277 -27.47 -41.23 -34.78
N SER A 278 -28.38 -41.37 -35.71
CA SER A 278 -28.18 -41.87 -37.07
C SER A 278 -27.21 -41.00 -37.93
N MET A 279 -27.00 -39.74 -37.54
CA MET A 279 -26.09 -38.80 -38.22
C MET A 279 -24.69 -38.76 -37.60
N LEU A 280 -24.46 -39.44 -36.49
CA LEU A 280 -23.16 -39.48 -35.83
C LEU A 280 -22.29 -40.55 -36.46
N ARG A 281 -21.05 -40.18 -36.84
CA ARG A 281 -20.04 -41.14 -37.22
C ARG A 281 -19.38 -41.75 -36.01
N PHE A 282 -19.19 -43.03 -35.98
CA PHE A 282 -18.49 -43.72 -34.91
C PHE A 282 -16.98 -43.68 -35.18
N ASP A 283 -16.23 -43.15 -34.28
CA ASP A 283 -14.78 -43.34 -34.27
C ASP A 283 -14.46 -44.76 -33.82
N THR A 284 -14.00 -45.57 -34.78
CA THR A 284 -13.67 -46.99 -34.54
C THR A 284 -12.49 -47.18 -33.58
N ARG A 285 -11.67 -46.14 -33.32
CA ARG A 285 -10.51 -46.21 -32.43
C ARG A 285 -10.93 -45.93 -30.96
N ASN A 286 -11.82 -44.97 -30.73
CA ASN A 286 -12.19 -44.52 -29.39
C ASN A 286 -13.58 -44.98 -28.94
N HIS A 287 -14.31 -45.70 -29.75
CA HIS A 287 -15.72 -46.14 -29.50
C HIS A 287 -16.65 -44.99 -29.09
N LYS A 288 -16.43 -43.77 -29.60
CA LYS A 288 -17.27 -42.59 -29.29
C LYS A 288 -17.94 -42.09 -30.57
N PRO A 289 -19.21 -41.67 -30.44
CA PRO A 289 -19.84 -40.95 -31.52
C PRO A 289 -19.14 -39.60 -31.73
N MET A 290 -18.76 -39.31 -32.98
CA MET A 290 -18.12 -38.04 -33.34
C MET A 290 -19.00 -37.31 -34.34
N PHE A 291 -19.13 -36.02 -34.08
CA PHE A 291 -19.63 -35.03 -35.01
C PHE A 291 -18.47 -34.10 -35.38
N ASP A 292 -18.25 -33.94 -36.67
CA ASP A 292 -17.20 -33.06 -37.14
C ASP A 292 -17.59 -31.59 -36.91
N THR A 293 -16.92 -30.94 -35.97
CA THR A 293 -17.19 -29.55 -35.58
C THR A 293 -16.36 -28.54 -36.39
N ASP A 294 -15.44 -29.01 -37.20
CA ASP A 294 -14.52 -28.16 -38.02
C ASP A 294 -15.02 -27.90 -39.46
N THR A 295 -16.12 -28.51 -39.82
CA THR A 295 -16.71 -28.29 -41.16
C THR A 295 -17.76 -27.20 -41.09
N ASP A 296 -17.46 -26.03 -41.65
CA ASP A 296 -18.40 -24.90 -41.86
C ASP A 296 -19.50 -25.20 -42.91
N VAL A 297 -19.62 -26.43 -43.37
CA VAL A 297 -20.56 -26.81 -44.43
C VAL A 297 -21.60 -27.76 -43.83
N TYR A 298 -22.83 -27.31 -43.79
CA TYR A 298 -24.00 -28.14 -43.58
C TYR A 298 -24.13 -29.09 -44.80
N LEU A 299 -23.72 -30.33 -44.67
CA LEU A 299 -23.98 -31.36 -45.63
C LEU A 299 -25.49 -31.61 -45.66
N LYS A 300 -26.14 -31.30 -46.76
CA LYS A 300 -27.53 -31.70 -47.00
C LYS A 300 -27.58 -33.22 -47.08
N MET A 301 -27.91 -33.87 -46.00
CA MET A 301 -28.17 -35.32 -45.99
C MET A 301 -29.63 -35.54 -46.40
N GLN A 302 -29.83 -36.34 -47.45
CA GLN A 302 -31.15 -36.88 -47.77
C GLN A 302 -31.55 -37.90 -46.72
N SER A 303 -32.52 -37.54 -45.89
CA SER A 303 -33.19 -38.49 -45.00
C SER A 303 -34.43 -39.01 -45.71
N GLN A 304 -34.68 -40.34 -45.65
CA GLN A 304 -35.87 -40.94 -46.18
C GLN A 304 -37.09 -40.84 -45.19
N ASN A 305 -36.92 -40.27 -44.01
CA ASN A 305 -37.96 -39.99 -43.02
C ASN A 305 -38.04 -38.50 -42.72
N ASP A 306 -39.21 -37.92 -42.90
CA ASP A 306 -39.50 -36.47 -42.73
C ASP A 306 -39.45 -35.97 -41.24
N ASP A 307 -39.07 -36.83 -40.30
CA ASP A 307 -39.08 -36.52 -38.84
C ASP A 307 -37.67 -36.25 -38.22
N ILE A 308 -36.67 -36.01 -39.02
CA ILE A 308 -35.31 -35.72 -38.47
C ILE A 308 -35.13 -34.23 -38.41
N ASP A 309 -35.37 -33.68 -37.23
CA ASP A 309 -35.21 -32.28 -36.93
C ASP A 309 -33.85 -31.98 -36.26
N ILE A 310 -33.01 -31.20 -36.89
CA ILE A 310 -31.79 -30.67 -36.30
C ILE A 310 -32.17 -29.45 -35.47
N LYS A 311 -32.03 -29.54 -34.17
CA LYS A 311 -32.36 -28.42 -33.26
C LYS A 311 -31.10 -27.71 -32.79
N ASP A 312 -31.06 -26.42 -33.03
CA ASP A 312 -30.04 -25.53 -32.40
C ASP A 312 -30.52 -25.29 -30.97
N LEU A 313 -29.75 -25.78 -30.00
CA LEU A 313 -29.99 -25.61 -28.57
C LEU A 313 -29.04 -24.59 -27.95
N THR A 314 -28.45 -23.76 -28.77
CA THR A 314 -27.54 -22.70 -28.31
C THR A 314 -28.31 -21.68 -27.48
N ASN A 315 -27.92 -21.49 -26.24
CA ASN A 315 -28.49 -20.47 -25.38
C ASN A 315 -27.71 -19.14 -25.54
N ASP A 316 -28.42 -18.04 -25.54
CA ASP A 316 -27.80 -16.73 -25.50
C ASP A 316 -27.04 -16.55 -24.19
N ILE A 317 -25.82 -16.00 -24.31
CA ILE A 317 -25.00 -15.67 -23.13
C ILE A 317 -25.58 -14.43 -22.47
N ARG A 318 -25.85 -14.49 -21.18
CA ARG A 318 -26.45 -13.41 -20.36
C ARG A 318 -25.42 -12.31 -20.01
N VAL A 319 -24.78 -11.73 -21.02
CA VAL A 319 -23.69 -10.75 -20.85
C VAL A 319 -24.13 -9.58 -20.01
N GLN A 320 -25.30 -8.99 -20.30
CA GLN A 320 -25.80 -7.80 -19.61
C GLN A 320 -26.03 -8.06 -18.13
N GLN A 321 -26.70 -9.18 -17.79
CA GLN A 321 -27.00 -9.55 -16.41
C GLN A 321 -25.72 -9.77 -15.58
N PHE A 322 -24.70 -10.39 -16.17
CA PHE A 322 -23.40 -10.57 -15.49
C PHE A 322 -22.67 -9.23 -15.32
N THR A 323 -22.68 -8.36 -16.34
CA THR A 323 -22.08 -7.04 -16.28
C THR A 323 -22.76 -6.17 -15.22
N ASP A 324 -24.08 -6.16 -15.18
CA ASP A 324 -24.84 -5.40 -14.18
C ASP A 324 -24.58 -5.93 -12.75
N SER A 325 -24.53 -7.25 -12.58
CA SER A 325 -24.22 -7.87 -11.29
C SER A 325 -22.80 -7.54 -10.83
N MET A 326 -21.80 -7.66 -11.72
CA MET A 326 -20.42 -7.28 -11.39
C MET A 326 -20.31 -5.81 -11.00
N ASN A 327 -21.02 -4.93 -11.74
CA ASN A 327 -21.06 -3.51 -11.45
C ASN A 327 -21.69 -3.21 -10.07
N ALA A 328 -22.75 -3.92 -9.70
CA ALA A 328 -23.36 -3.78 -8.38
C ALA A 328 -22.38 -4.15 -7.26
N TRP A 329 -21.67 -5.26 -7.40
CA TRP A 329 -20.65 -5.65 -6.42
C TRP A 329 -19.45 -4.71 -6.37
N LEU A 330 -19.03 -4.14 -7.52
CA LEU A 330 -17.97 -3.16 -7.57
C LEU A 330 -18.35 -1.88 -6.83
N ARG A 331 -19.58 -1.36 -7.01
CA ARG A 331 -20.08 -0.18 -6.29
C ARG A 331 -20.20 -0.44 -4.78
N GLU A 332 -20.68 -1.62 -4.38
CA GLU A 332 -20.73 -1.99 -2.97
C GLU A 332 -19.31 -2.04 -2.37
N PHE A 333 -18.35 -2.58 -3.11
CA PHE A 333 -16.94 -2.60 -2.68
C PHE A 333 -16.37 -1.19 -2.55
N GLU A 334 -16.61 -0.30 -3.55
CA GLU A 334 -16.20 1.10 -3.52
C GLU A 334 -16.74 1.81 -2.27
N GLY A 335 -18.02 1.61 -1.96
CA GLY A 335 -18.65 2.15 -0.76
C GLY A 335 -18.01 1.62 0.53
N ASN A 336 -17.73 0.32 0.60
CA ASN A 336 -17.14 -0.32 1.78
C ASN A 336 -15.72 0.18 2.09
N ILE A 337 -14.92 0.48 1.05
CA ILE A 337 -13.54 0.98 1.22
C ILE A 337 -13.45 2.51 1.22
N GLY A 338 -14.57 3.21 1.05
CA GLY A 338 -14.65 4.66 1.11
C GLY A 338 -14.01 5.37 -0.08
N VAL A 339 -14.16 4.83 -1.29
CA VAL A 339 -13.77 5.51 -2.54
C VAL A 339 -15.02 5.85 -3.34
N ALA A 340 -14.89 6.82 -4.25
CA ALA A 340 -15.99 7.27 -5.10
C ALA A 340 -16.48 6.15 -6.02
N GLU A 341 -17.79 6.10 -6.25
CA GLU A 341 -18.38 5.23 -7.25
C GLU A 341 -17.82 5.55 -8.65
N GLY A 342 -17.53 4.50 -9.41
CA GLY A 342 -16.88 4.63 -10.73
C GLY A 342 -15.35 4.52 -10.68
N THR A 343 -14.74 4.40 -9.51
CA THR A 343 -13.29 4.17 -9.38
C THR A 343 -12.89 2.81 -9.98
N PHE A 344 -13.68 1.78 -9.74
CA PHE A 344 -13.50 0.41 -10.24
C PHE A 344 -14.69 -0.07 -11.07
N SER A 345 -15.90 0.46 -10.80
CA SER A 345 -17.13 0.15 -11.52
C SER A 345 -17.17 0.91 -12.85
N TYR A 346 -17.89 0.32 -13.81
CA TYR A 346 -18.10 0.95 -15.11
C TYR A 346 -19.25 1.96 -15.00
N ASN A 347 -18.96 3.23 -15.17
CA ASN A 347 -19.99 4.26 -15.24
C ASN A 347 -20.30 4.56 -16.71
N PRO A 348 -21.52 4.25 -17.20
CA PRO A 348 -21.90 4.50 -18.60
C PRO A 348 -22.14 5.98 -18.92
N SER A 349 -22.21 6.86 -17.92
CA SER A 349 -22.50 8.29 -18.11
C SER A 349 -21.20 9.11 -18.20
N SER A 350 -20.48 9.01 -19.31
CA SER A 350 -19.43 9.97 -19.66
C SER A 350 -20.02 11.14 -20.48
N GLY A 351 -20.83 11.97 -19.84
CA GLY A 351 -21.06 13.34 -20.32
C GLY A 351 -19.82 14.20 -20.02
N ILE A 352 -19.71 15.36 -20.67
CA ILE A 352 -18.72 16.37 -20.30
C ILE A 352 -19.06 16.83 -18.87
N GLN A 353 -18.29 16.38 -17.88
CA GLN A 353 -18.48 16.76 -16.49
C GLN A 353 -17.79 18.09 -16.23
N THR A 354 -18.39 18.92 -15.39
CA THR A 354 -17.75 20.13 -14.89
C THR A 354 -16.74 19.80 -13.79
N ALA A 355 -15.70 20.61 -13.61
CA ALA A 355 -14.72 20.41 -12.54
C ALA A 355 -15.37 20.31 -11.15
N THR A 356 -16.48 21.02 -10.92
CA THR A 356 -17.25 20.97 -9.67
C THR A 356 -17.94 19.62 -9.47
N GLU A 357 -18.49 19.03 -10.52
CA GLU A 357 -19.10 17.70 -10.46
C GLU A 357 -18.05 16.63 -10.16
N VAL A 358 -16.88 16.68 -10.80
CA VAL A 358 -15.77 15.76 -10.55
C VAL A 358 -15.30 15.85 -9.08
N VAL A 359 -15.18 17.05 -8.52
CA VAL A 359 -14.82 17.24 -7.11
C VAL A 359 -15.92 16.70 -6.18
N SER A 360 -17.18 16.94 -6.50
CA SER A 360 -18.31 16.43 -5.72
C SER A 360 -18.39 14.91 -5.74
N GLU A 361 -18.24 14.30 -6.91
CA GLU A 361 -18.24 12.83 -7.06
C GLU A 361 -17.08 12.17 -6.30
N ASN A 362 -15.89 12.80 -6.29
CA ASN A 362 -14.72 12.27 -5.58
C ASN A 362 -14.65 12.65 -4.10
N SER A 363 -15.65 13.34 -3.54
CA SER A 363 -15.61 13.82 -2.13
C SER A 363 -15.35 12.71 -1.11
N THR A 364 -15.92 11.51 -1.32
CA THR A 364 -15.72 10.36 -0.45
C THR A 364 -14.25 9.88 -0.49
N THR A 365 -13.64 9.81 -1.67
CA THR A 365 -12.22 9.47 -1.81
C THR A 365 -11.32 10.48 -1.10
N TYR A 366 -11.65 11.78 -1.18
CA TYR A 366 -10.93 12.83 -0.47
C TYR A 366 -10.99 12.68 1.05
N GLN A 367 -12.17 12.38 1.60
CA GLN A 367 -12.33 12.17 3.03
C GLN A 367 -11.53 10.95 3.52
N THR A 368 -11.60 9.84 2.80
CA THR A 368 -10.83 8.63 3.10
C THR A 368 -9.34 8.89 3.01
N ARG A 369 -8.88 9.55 1.94
CA ARG A 369 -7.49 9.97 1.77
C ARG A 369 -7.03 10.85 2.94
N SER A 370 -7.78 11.87 3.29
CA SER A 370 -7.44 12.78 4.40
C SER A 370 -7.28 12.05 5.73
N SER A 371 -8.16 11.09 6.01
CA SER A 371 -8.07 10.26 7.22
C SER A 371 -6.80 9.40 7.23
N ILE A 372 -6.43 8.81 6.07
CA ILE A 372 -5.20 8.01 5.94
C ILE A 372 -3.97 8.91 6.09
N LEU A 373 -3.96 10.09 5.46
CA LEU A 373 -2.85 11.06 5.54
C LEU A 373 -2.55 11.49 6.97
N THR A 374 -3.57 11.65 7.81
CA THR A 374 -3.38 11.97 9.23
C THR A 374 -2.54 10.90 9.94
N ASN A 375 -2.87 9.63 9.73
CA ASN A 375 -2.14 8.52 10.34
C ASN A 375 -0.76 8.29 9.70
N VAL A 376 -0.62 8.53 8.40
CA VAL A 376 0.67 8.49 7.69
C VAL A 376 1.61 9.56 8.24
N THR A 377 1.14 10.81 8.37
CA THR A 377 1.93 11.90 8.95
C THR A 377 2.40 11.57 10.37
N ALA A 378 1.50 11.07 11.22
CA ALA A 378 1.84 10.68 12.58
C ALA A 378 2.89 9.55 12.61
N CYS A 379 2.73 8.56 11.74
CA CYS A 379 3.66 7.43 11.64
C CYS A 379 5.05 7.86 11.15
N ILE A 380 5.13 8.69 10.11
CA ILE A 380 6.42 9.22 9.60
C ILE A 380 7.07 10.10 10.66
N LYS A 381 6.30 10.96 11.34
CA LYS A 381 6.84 11.78 12.45
C LYS A 381 7.45 10.92 13.55
N GLN A 382 6.76 9.86 13.97
CA GLN A 382 7.28 8.92 14.98
C GLN A 382 8.54 8.22 14.50
N LEU A 383 8.60 7.78 13.23
CA LEU A 383 9.80 7.18 12.66
C LEU A 383 10.98 8.16 12.70
N CYS A 384 10.80 9.40 12.25
CA CYS A 384 11.84 10.41 12.25
C CYS A 384 12.35 10.71 13.67
N GLN A 385 11.45 10.77 14.65
CA GLN A 385 11.83 10.92 16.05
C GLN A 385 12.65 9.73 16.55
N SER A 386 12.28 8.50 16.21
CA SER A 386 13.03 7.29 16.57
C SER A 386 14.40 7.24 15.88
N ILE A 387 14.52 7.73 14.64
CA ILE A 387 15.80 7.87 13.93
C ILE A 387 16.72 8.86 14.66
N LEU A 388 16.20 10.00 15.10
CA LEU A 388 16.99 11.00 15.84
C LEU A 388 17.40 10.49 17.22
N GLU A 389 16.53 9.73 17.91
CA GLU A 389 16.89 9.10 19.19
C GLU A 389 18.02 8.09 19.01
N ILE A 390 17.92 7.15 18.05
CA ILE A 390 18.99 6.19 17.79
C ILE A 390 20.29 6.86 17.36
N ALA A 391 20.20 7.96 16.56
CA ALA A 391 21.35 8.72 16.12
C ALA A 391 22.06 9.47 17.26
N SER A 392 21.33 9.76 18.34
CA SER A 392 21.85 10.47 19.52
C SER A 392 22.52 9.55 20.54
N VAL A 393 22.38 8.24 20.40
CA VAL A 393 22.93 7.23 21.34
C VAL A 393 24.25 6.69 20.77
N PRO A 394 25.42 7.05 21.37
CA PRO A 394 26.74 6.66 20.85
C PRO A 394 26.98 5.15 20.82
N GLU A 395 26.33 4.42 21.73
CA GLU A 395 26.52 2.97 21.95
C GLU A 395 26.06 2.13 20.75
N PHE A 396 25.22 2.66 19.87
CA PHE A 396 24.80 1.98 18.67
C PHE A 396 25.83 2.00 17.53
N PHE A 397 26.90 2.80 17.66
CA PHE A 397 27.90 2.98 16.62
C PHE A 397 29.28 2.44 17.04
N SER A 398 30.01 1.83 16.09
CA SER A 398 31.29 1.17 16.36
C SER A 398 32.36 2.11 16.88
N ASP A 399 32.32 3.39 16.48
CA ASP A 399 33.24 4.45 16.93
C ASP A 399 32.79 5.13 18.24
N SER A 400 31.68 4.69 18.83
CA SER A 400 31.07 5.25 20.04
C SER A 400 30.83 6.77 19.96
N LYS A 401 30.42 7.25 18.77
CA LYS A 401 30.06 8.65 18.54
C LYS A 401 28.62 8.78 18.06
N ALA A 402 27.87 9.68 18.67
CA ALA A 402 26.57 10.06 18.19
C ALA A 402 26.63 10.64 16.76
N ARG A 403 25.64 10.37 15.96
CA ARG A 403 25.49 10.92 14.60
C ARG A 403 24.65 12.20 14.58
N PHE A 404 23.95 12.47 15.67
CA PHE A 404 23.10 13.64 15.83
C PHE A 404 23.15 14.17 17.26
N SER A 405 23.07 15.49 17.43
CA SER A 405 23.01 16.16 18.72
C SER A 405 21.93 17.23 18.72
N ILE A 406 21.04 17.21 19.71
CA ILE A 406 20.03 18.27 19.90
C ILE A 406 20.70 19.63 20.13
N GLY A 407 21.89 19.67 20.74
CA GLY A 407 22.61 20.91 21.00
C GLY A 407 23.01 21.70 19.74
N ASP A 408 23.02 21.05 18.60
CA ASP A 408 23.35 21.65 17.30
C ASP A 408 22.10 22.16 16.54
N THR A 409 20.92 22.09 17.17
CA THR A 409 19.63 22.44 16.56
C THR A 409 18.92 23.54 17.33
N SER A 410 17.87 24.10 16.75
CA SER A 410 16.93 25.01 17.42
C SER A 410 15.88 24.28 18.29
N LEU A 411 15.88 22.95 18.29
CA LEU A 411 14.91 22.15 19.02
C LEU A 411 15.20 22.16 20.53
N LYS A 412 14.14 22.18 21.33
CA LYS A 412 14.23 22.02 22.80
C LYS A 412 14.33 20.54 23.17
N ASP A 413 13.54 19.73 22.49
CA ASP A 413 13.56 18.27 22.56
C ASP A 413 13.06 17.68 21.23
N LEU A 414 13.16 16.36 21.05
CA LEU A 414 12.72 15.69 19.82
C LEU A 414 11.20 15.66 19.63
N SER A 415 10.40 16.05 20.63
CA SER A 415 8.95 16.20 20.46
C SER A 415 8.58 17.44 19.65
N ASP A 416 9.44 18.45 19.67
CA ASP A 416 9.23 19.72 19.00
C ASP A 416 9.59 19.68 17.49
N ILE A 417 9.91 18.50 16.95
CA ILE A 417 10.20 18.36 15.52
C ILE A 417 9.00 18.84 14.68
N GLY A 418 9.17 19.95 14.01
CA GLY A 418 8.23 20.48 13.04
C GLY A 418 8.39 19.72 11.73
N ILE A 419 7.41 18.90 11.38
CA ILE A 419 7.38 18.17 10.11
C ILE A 419 6.29 18.74 9.20
N ASN A 420 6.65 19.02 7.98
CA ASN A 420 5.73 19.34 6.88
C ASN A 420 5.87 18.29 5.81
N ILE A 421 4.77 17.63 5.48
CA ILE A 421 4.73 16.70 4.37
C ILE A 421 3.83 17.27 3.30
N HIS A 422 4.41 17.54 2.14
CA HIS A 422 3.66 17.95 0.96
C HIS A 422 3.22 16.72 0.20
N TYR A 423 1.92 16.42 0.29
CA TYR A 423 1.29 15.30 -0.40
C TYR A 423 0.76 15.76 -1.75
N ASP A 424 1.48 15.45 -2.83
CA ASP A 424 0.95 15.64 -4.18
C ASP A 424 0.13 14.42 -4.59
N ASP A 425 -1.14 14.63 -4.91
CA ASP A 425 -2.03 13.56 -5.37
C ASP A 425 -2.08 13.43 -6.91
N GLY A 426 -1.49 14.38 -7.63
CA GLY A 426 -1.30 14.36 -9.09
C GLY A 426 -2.57 14.24 -9.94
N VAL A 427 -3.73 13.99 -9.32
CA VAL A 427 -4.95 13.54 -10.02
C VAL A 427 -6.15 14.43 -9.79
N PHE A 428 -6.25 15.08 -8.62
CA PHE A 428 -7.51 15.70 -8.18
C PHE A 428 -7.51 17.23 -8.16
N VAL A 429 -6.37 17.85 -8.40
CA VAL A 429 -6.30 19.30 -8.46
C VAL A 429 -6.28 19.70 -9.92
N ASP A 430 -7.24 20.56 -10.31
CA ASP A 430 -7.18 21.29 -11.55
C ASP A 430 -5.94 22.23 -11.46
N LYS A 431 -4.81 21.76 -12.00
CA LYS A 431 -3.53 22.45 -11.92
C LYS A 431 -3.62 23.86 -12.48
N ASP A 432 -4.43 24.06 -13.50
CA ASP A 432 -4.60 25.38 -14.10
C ASP A 432 -5.34 26.32 -13.14
N LYS A 433 -6.38 25.80 -12.48
CA LYS A 433 -7.14 26.58 -11.50
C LYS A 433 -6.33 26.87 -10.23
N GLN A 434 -5.57 25.87 -9.76
CA GLN A 434 -4.66 26.06 -8.61
C GLN A 434 -3.57 27.07 -8.93
N MET A 435 -2.99 27.01 -10.12
CA MET A 435 -1.97 27.94 -10.56
C MET A 435 -2.52 29.37 -10.63
N ASP A 436 -3.76 29.55 -11.11
CA ASP A 436 -4.46 30.84 -11.14
C ASP A 436 -4.75 31.38 -9.73
N GLU A 437 -5.17 30.53 -8.80
CA GLU A 437 -5.40 30.91 -7.41
C GLU A 437 -4.08 31.23 -6.68
N ASP A 438 -3.06 30.41 -6.87
CA ASP A 438 -1.74 30.64 -6.30
C ASP A 438 -1.11 31.93 -6.85
N LEU A 439 -1.29 32.21 -8.15
CA LEU A 439 -0.84 33.47 -8.75
C LEU A 439 -1.52 34.70 -8.12
N LYS A 440 -2.84 34.61 -7.88
CA LYS A 440 -3.59 35.64 -7.16
C LYS A 440 -3.07 35.83 -5.73
N ASN A 441 -2.76 34.72 -5.05
CA ASN A 441 -2.22 34.76 -3.68
C ASN A 441 -0.80 35.34 -3.63
N VAL A 442 0.04 35.09 -4.64
CA VAL A 442 1.37 35.74 -4.78
C VAL A 442 1.21 37.24 -5.00
N VAL A 443 0.29 37.65 -5.87
CA VAL A 443 0.01 39.07 -6.14
C VAL A 443 -0.55 39.77 -4.89
N ALA A 444 -1.38 39.06 -4.11
CA ALA A 444 -1.93 39.55 -2.84
C ALA A 444 -0.89 39.56 -1.69
N GLY A 445 0.33 39.03 -1.90
CA GLY A 445 1.37 38.94 -0.86
C GLY A 445 1.14 37.89 0.21
N VAL A 446 0.19 36.98 0.00
CA VAL A 446 -0.17 35.89 0.95
C VAL A 446 0.66 34.63 0.71
N LEU A 447 1.10 34.42 -0.53
CA LEU A 447 1.94 33.28 -0.92
C LEU A 447 3.32 33.78 -1.38
N SER A 448 4.40 33.11 -0.96
CA SER A 448 5.74 33.47 -1.42
C SER A 448 5.98 33.00 -2.87
N LYS A 449 6.81 33.75 -3.63
CA LYS A 449 7.20 33.35 -4.98
C LYS A 449 7.95 31.99 -4.99
N VAL A 450 8.72 31.72 -3.94
CA VAL A 450 9.42 30.42 -3.78
C VAL A 450 8.41 29.29 -3.69
N THR A 451 7.39 29.42 -2.82
CA THR A 451 6.34 28.41 -2.65
C THR A 451 5.51 28.23 -3.93
N PHE A 452 5.28 29.33 -4.68
CA PHE A 452 4.61 29.26 -5.97
C PHE A 452 5.38 28.41 -6.98
N LEU A 453 6.70 28.62 -7.09
CA LEU A 453 7.57 27.86 -8.00
C LEU A 453 7.67 26.38 -7.57
N GLN A 454 7.78 26.12 -6.28
CA GLN A 454 7.79 24.74 -5.77
C GLN A 454 6.48 24.02 -6.12
N ARG A 455 5.34 24.64 -5.81
CA ARG A 455 4.01 24.02 -5.96
C ARG A 455 3.58 23.82 -7.41
N ASN A 456 3.82 24.80 -8.25
CA ASN A 456 3.27 24.83 -9.63
C ASN A 456 4.26 24.32 -10.69
N TYR A 457 5.57 24.39 -10.42
CA TYR A 457 6.62 23.95 -11.35
C TYR A 457 7.43 22.76 -10.82
N GLY A 458 7.14 22.25 -9.63
CA GLY A 458 7.84 21.10 -9.05
C GLY A 458 9.32 21.36 -8.76
N MET A 459 9.70 22.61 -8.53
CA MET A 459 11.09 22.99 -8.25
C MET A 459 11.43 22.70 -6.79
N SER A 460 12.66 22.21 -6.53
CA SER A 460 13.19 22.18 -5.17
C SER A 460 13.31 23.61 -4.61
N LYS A 461 13.31 23.76 -3.29
CA LYS A 461 13.46 25.08 -2.65
C LYS A 461 14.73 25.81 -3.11
N THR A 462 15.83 25.07 -3.25
CA THR A 462 17.10 25.60 -3.79
C THR A 462 16.98 26.01 -5.25
N GLY A 463 16.34 25.21 -6.08
CA GLY A 463 16.06 25.51 -7.49
C GLY A 463 15.17 26.75 -7.64
N ALA A 464 14.10 26.84 -6.83
CA ALA A 464 13.20 27.99 -6.84
C ALA A 464 13.88 29.30 -6.38
N LEU A 465 14.79 29.25 -5.40
CA LEU A 465 15.58 30.37 -4.99
C LEU A 465 16.57 30.81 -6.08
N GLN A 466 17.20 29.87 -6.76
CA GLN A 466 18.12 30.13 -7.85
C GLN A 466 17.42 30.76 -9.05
N GLU A 467 16.21 30.26 -9.37
CA GLU A 467 15.38 30.81 -10.44
C GLU A 467 14.92 32.25 -10.13
N LEU A 468 14.55 32.54 -8.89
CA LEU A 468 14.24 33.92 -8.49
C LEU A 468 15.46 34.85 -8.55
N GLN A 469 16.67 34.36 -8.28
CA GLN A 469 17.90 35.11 -8.45
C GLN A 469 18.18 35.36 -9.95
N ASN A 470 17.97 34.38 -10.81
CA ASN A 470 18.08 34.51 -12.25
C ASN A 470 17.08 35.57 -12.77
N ILE A 471 15.83 35.51 -12.38
CA ILE A 471 14.81 36.51 -12.73
C ILE A 471 15.20 37.92 -12.28
N GLN A 472 15.78 38.05 -11.07
CA GLN A 472 16.26 39.34 -10.59
C GLN A 472 17.46 39.88 -11.38
N SER A 473 18.35 39.01 -11.85
CA SER A 473 19.51 39.38 -12.65
C SER A 473 19.17 39.75 -14.10
N GLU A 474 18.04 39.22 -14.61
CA GLU A 474 17.52 39.52 -15.96
C GLU A 474 16.59 40.72 -15.97
N ALA A 475 16.11 41.19 -14.80
CA ALA A 475 15.31 42.40 -14.71
C ALA A 475 16.18 43.61 -15.12
N PRO A 476 15.76 44.44 -16.10
CA PRO A 476 16.50 45.66 -16.44
C PRO A 476 16.60 46.56 -15.20
N ASP A 477 17.80 47.09 -14.94
CA ASP A 477 18.00 48.08 -13.89
C ASP A 477 16.91 49.16 -13.98
N PRO A 478 16.25 49.54 -12.87
CA PRO A 478 15.31 50.64 -12.91
C PRO A 478 16.10 51.87 -13.33
N GLU A 479 15.92 52.26 -14.60
CA GLU A 479 16.51 53.50 -15.11
C GLU A 479 16.13 54.62 -14.15
N THR A 480 17.15 55.23 -13.57
CA THR A 480 17.07 56.54 -12.93
C THR A 480 16.38 57.49 -13.91
N PRO A 481 15.29 58.18 -13.55
CA PRO A 481 14.68 59.12 -14.47
C PRO A 481 15.70 60.22 -14.80
N SER A 482 16.30 60.09 -15.97
CA SER A 482 17.09 61.19 -16.54
C SER A 482 16.11 62.31 -16.80
N GLY A 483 16.33 63.46 -16.12
CA GLY A 483 15.58 64.67 -16.35
C GLY A 483 15.70 65.06 -17.83
N ALA A 484 14.69 64.79 -18.61
CA ALA A 484 14.52 65.41 -19.92
C ALA A 484 13.79 66.73 -19.73
N GLU A 485 14.54 67.81 -19.81
CA GLU A 485 14.03 69.17 -19.94
C GLU A 485 12.99 69.25 -21.07
N THR A 486 11.84 69.74 -20.70
CA THR A 486 10.77 70.17 -21.59
C THR A 486 11.23 71.50 -22.28
N THR A 487 11.64 71.37 -23.50
CA THR A 487 11.60 72.55 -24.40
C THR A 487 11.13 72.07 -25.76
N LEU A 488 9.84 72.27 -26.01
CA LEU A 488 9.36 72.47 -27.40
C LEU A 488 7.90 72.91 -27.39
N PHE A 489 7.65 74.15 -27.08
CA PHE A 489 6.56 74.86 -27.67
C PHE A 489 7.11 76.24 -28.13
N GLY A 490 7.62 76.27 -29.34
CA GLY A 490 7.80 77.48 -30.11
C GLY A 490 6.49 77.70 -30.87
N GLY A 491 5.96 78.90 -30.68
CA GLY A 491 4.76 79.36 -31.34
C GLY A 491 4.98 79.62 -32.81
N GLY A 492 3.88 79.64 -33.54
CA GLY A 492 3.73 80.07 -34.94
C GLY A 492 2.30 80.45 -35.15
N GLU A 493 2.06 81.75 -35.01
CA GLU A 493 0.88 82.45 -35.53
C GLU A 493 0.88 82.39 -37.05
N GLY A 494 -0.28 82.46 -37.64
CA GLY A 494 -0.40 82.96 -39.01
C GLY A 494 -1.55 82.39 -39.83
N ASP A 495 -2.61 83.22 -39.95
CA ASP A 495 -3.69 83.33 -40.92
C ASP A 495 -4.67 82.23 -41.16
#